data_0816706307f0975c1501ff5e8f54b880
#
_entry.id   0816706307f0975c1501ff5e8f54b880
#
_cell.length_a   1.000
_cell.length_b   1.000
_cell.length_c   1.000
_cell.angle_alpha   90.00
_cell.angle_beta   90.00
_cell.angle_gamma   90.00
#
_symmetry.space_group_name_H-M   'P 1'
#
loop_
_entity.id
_entity.type
_entity.pdbx_description
1 polymer ?
#
loop_
_entity_poly.entity_id
_entity_poly.type
_entity_poly.pdbx_seq_one_letter_code
_entity_poly.pdbx_strand_id
1 'polypeptide(L)'
;MEDNKIRIGITQGDINGVGYEVILKTFSDPTMLELCTPIIYGSPKVAAYHRKALDIQTNFSIVNSATEAGYNRLSVVNCTDDEVKVEFSKPDPEAGKAALGALERAIEEYREGLIDVIVTAPINKHTIQSEEFSFPGHTEYIEERLGNGDKSLMILMKNDFRVALVTTHIPVREIATTITKELIQEKLMIFHRCLKQDFGIGAPRIAVLSLNPPVSYTHLRAHETTLH
;
A
#
# COMPACT_ATOMS: atom_id res chain seq x y z
N MET A 1 20.95 -11.36 -19.56
CA MET A 1 20.05 -10.22 -19.39
C MET A 1 19.71 -10.20 -17.91
N GLU A 2 20.18 -9.20 -17.18
CA GLU A 2 19.72 -8.99 -15.81
C GLU A 2 18.22 -8.72 -15.90
N ASP A 3 17.46 -9.60 -15.26
CA ASP A 3 16.01 -9.55 -15.27
C ASP A 3 15.59 -8.37 -14.38
N ASN A 4 15.25 -7.24 -15.02
CA ASN A 4 14.91 -5.98 -14.34
C ASN A 4 13.47 -6.03 -13.80
N LYS A 5 13.15 -7.11 -13.05
CA LYS A 5 11.85 -7.27 -12.41
C LYS A 5 11.71 -6.28 -11.26
N ILE A 6 10.53 -5.72 -11.14
CA ILE A 6 10.17 -4.86 -10.00
C ILE A 6 10.34 -5.65 -8.69
N ARG A 7 11.07 -5.09 -7.76
CA ARG A 7 11.29 -5.63 -6.41
C ARG A 7 10.22 -5.09 -5.48
N ILE A 8 9.36 -5.97 -5.01
CA ILE A 8 8.20 -5.60 -4.19
C ILE A 8 8.49 -5.94 -2.74
N GLY A 9 8.57 -4.92 -1.88
CA GLY A 9 8.61 -5.09 -0.44
C GLY A 9 7.20 -5.25 0.12
N ILE A 10 6.92 -6.38 0.78
CA ILE A 10 5.60 -6.71 1.30
C ILE A 10 5.68 -6.81 2.82
N THR A 11 5.00 -5.92 3.55
CA THR A 11 4.98 -6.00 5.02
C THR A 11 4.02 -7.08 5.50
N GLN A 12 4.39 -7.81 6.57
CA GLN A 12 3.59 -8.93 7.09
C GLN A 12 2.21 -8.50 7.65
N GLY A 13 2.07 -7.23 8.08
CA GLY A 13 0.88 -6.76 8.78
C GLY A 13 0.69 -7.39 10.16
N ASP A 14 -0.58 -7.50 10.60
CA ASP A 14 -0.92 -8.18 11.85
C ASP A 14 -0.66 -9.68 11.72
N ILE A 15 0.26 -10.22 12.51
CA ILE A 15 0.62 -11.64 12.51
C ILE A 15 -0.51 -12.56 12.96
N ASN A 16 -1.49 -12.04 13.69
CA ASN A 16 -2.69 -12.77 14.14
C ASN A 16 -3.86 -12.66 13.15
N GLY A 17 -3.66 -11.87 12.07
CA GLY A 17 -4.64 -11.62 11.02
C GLY A 17 -4.41 -12.44 9.75
N VAL A 18 -4.98 -11.94 8.65
CA VAL A 18 -5.00 -12.63 7.34
C VAL A 18 -3.78 -12.31 6.46
N GLY A 19 -2.85 -11.44 6.91
CA GLY A 19 -1.74 -10.93 6.09
C GLY A 19 -0.93 -12.04 5.43
N TYR A 20 -0.37 -12.95 6.21
CA TYR A 20 0.41 -14.08 5.68
C TYR A 20 -0.41 -15.04 4.82
N GLU A 21 -1.68 -15.26 5.14
CA GLU A 21 -2.55 -16.10 4.33
C GLU A 21 -2.67 -15.54 2.91
N VAL A 22 -2.97 -14.24 2.80
CA VAL A 22 -3.09 -13.57 1.50
C VAL A 22 -1.77 -13.61 0.75
N ILE A 23 -0.66 -13.26 1.40
CA ILE A 23 0.66 -13.24 0.78
C ILE A 23 1.04 -14.65 0.27
N LEU A 24 0.99 -15.65 1.13
CA LEU A 24 1.40 -17.01 0.76
C LEU A 24 0.53 -17.62 -0.34
N LYS A 25 -0.80 -17.39 -0.29
CA LYS A 25 -1.72 -17.83 -1.36
C LYS A 25 -1.44 -17.13 -2.68
N THR A 26 -1.14 -15.83 -2.67
CA THR A 26 -0.79 -15.08 -3.89
C THR A 26 0.43 -15.67 -4.57
N PHE A 27 1.48 -15.94 -3.81
CA PHE A 27 2.74 -16.47 -4.35
C PHE A 27 2.80 -18.00 -4.40
N SER A 28 1.70 -18.70 -4.15
CA SER A 28 1.56 -20.11 -4.51
C SER A 28 1.37 -20.30 -6.02
N ASP A 29 0.95 -19.27 -6.74
CA ASP A 29 0.92 -19.25 -8.20
C ASP A 29 2.32 -18.84 -8.72
N PRO A 30 3.02 -19.73 -9.43
CA PRO A 30 4.35 -19.45 -9.98
C PRO A 30 4.38 -18.27 -10.96
N THR A 31 3.26 -17.97 -11.63
CA THR A 31 3.18 -16.84 -12.57
C THR A 31 3.39 -15.50 -11.91
N MET A 32 3.06 -15.37 -10.62
CA MET A 32 3.33 -14.16 -9.83
C MET A 32 4.83 -13.89 -9.68
N LEU A 33 5.64 -14.94 -9.60
CA LEU A 33 7.09 -14.84 -9.50
C LEU A 33 7.76 -14.47 -10.84
N GLU A 34 7.04 -14.63 -11.96
CA GLU A 34 7.50 -14.16 -13.27
C GLU A 34 7.33 -12.65 -13.42
N LEU A 35 6.36 -12.05 -12.73
CA LEU A 35 6.03 -10.63 -12.82
C LEU A 35 6.92 -9.74 -11.95
N CYS A 36 7.38 -10.24 -10.79
CA CYS A 36 8.10 -9.44 -9.81
C CYS A 36 9.06 -10.29 -8.97
N THR A 37 9.90 -9.63 -8.19
CA THR A 37 10.70 -10.22 -7.12
C THR A 37 10.07 -9.86 -5.77
N PRO A 38 9.26 -10.75 -5.15
CA PRO A 38 8.58 -10.46 -3.90
C PRO A 38 9.49 -10.71 -2.69
N ILE A 39 9.48 -9.76 -1.76
CA ILE A 39 10.28 -9.76 -0.55
C ILE A 39 9.36 -9.44 0.63
N ILE A 40 9.11 -10.40 1.50
CA ILE A 40 8.31 -10.22 2.70
C ILE A 40 9.21 -9.63 3.80
N TYR A 41 8.77 -8.57 4.43
CA TYR A 41 9.34 -8.04 5.66
C TYR A 41 8.51 -8.55 6.83
N GLY A 42 9.11 -9.40 7.68
CA GLY A 42 8.39 -10.00 8.78
C GLY A 42 9.13 -11.15 9.44
N SER A 43 8.42 -12.06 10.11
CA SER A 43 8.98 -13.21 10.79
C SER A 43 8.93 -14.48 9.93
N PRO A 44 10.08 -15.09 9.59
CA PRO A 44 10.10 -16.38 8.92
C PRO A 44 9.41 -17.50 9.72
N LYS A 45 9.47 -17.44 11.06
CA LYS A 45 8.80 -18.41 11.94
C LYS A 45 7.28 -18.26 11.85
N VAL A 46 6.77 -17.03 11.87
CA VAL A 46 5.35 -16.74 11.70
C VAL A 46 4.88 -17.15 10.30
N ALA A 47 5.64 -16.82 9.25
CA ALA A 47 5.35 -17.27 7.89
C ALA A 47 5.25 -18.80 7.78
N ALA A 48 6.19 -19.53 8.38
CA ALA A 48 6.17 -21.00 8.41
C ALA A 48 4.99 -21.55 9.22
N TYR A 49 4.62 -20.90 10.33
CA TYR A 49 3.47 -21.28 11.12
C TYR A 49 2.16 -21.14 10.32
N HIS A 50 1.91 -19.98 9.70
CA HIS A 50 0.74 -19.75 8.85
C HIS A 50 0.69 -20.73 7.68
N ARG A 51 1.83 -20.94 6.98
CA ARG A 51 1.93 -21.91 5.90
C ARG A 51 1.48 -23.30 6.33
N LYS A 52 1.94 -23.78 7.50
CA LYS A 52 1.59 -25.09 8.03
C LYS A 52 0.14 -25.15 8.51
N ALA A 53 -0.32 -24.13 9.25
CA ALA A 53 -1.67 -24.10 9.80
C ALA A 53 -2.77 -24.05 8.73
N LEU A 54 -2.46 -23.45 7.58
CA LEU A 54 -3.39 -23.26 6.45
C LEU A 54 -3.16 -24.25 5.30
N ASP A 55 -2.23 -25.19 5.46
CA ASP A 55 -1.84 -26.19 4.43
C ASP A 55 -1.49 -25.55 3.06
N ILE A 56 -0.75 -24.43 3.09
CA ILE A 56 -0.36 -23.70 1.87
C ILE A 56 0.98 -24.25 1.37
N GLN A 57 1.05 -24.61 0.08
CA GLN A 57 2.23 -25.20 -0.58
C GLN A 57 3.13 -24.12 -1.22
N THR A 58 3.55 -23.13 -0.43
CA THR A 58 4.43 -22.04 -0.90
C THR A 58 5.79 -22.13 -0.21
N ASN A 59 6.85 -22.16 -0.99
CA ASN A 59 8.21 -22.14 -0.48
C ASN A 59 8.73 -20.70 -0.47
N PHE A 60 9.52 -20.37 0.54
CA PHE A 60 10.23 -19.10 0.63
C PHE A 60 11.65 -19.32 1.15
N SER A 61 12.54 -18.38 0.84
CA SER A 61 13.90 -18.32 1.35
C SER A 61 14.02 -17.26 2.43
N ILE A 62 14.81 -17.52 3.45
CA ILE A 62 15.12 -16.53 4.49
C ILE A 62 16.38 -15.78 4.03
N VAL A 63 16.32 -14.46 4.05
CA VAL A 63 17.39 -13.56 3.66
C VAL A 63 17.56 -12.45 4.72
N ASN A 64 18.73 -11.79 4.74
CA ASN A 64 19.00 -10.73 5.70
C ASN A 64 18.59 -9.35 5.16
N SER A 65 18.56 -9.19 3.85
CA SER A 65 18.21 -7.95 3.14
C SER A 65 17.65 -8.27 1.77
N ALA A 66 16.94 -7.30 1.19
CA ALA A 66 16.46 -7.37 -0.18
C ALA A 66 17.58 -7.61 -1.20
N THR A 67 18.83 -7.25 -0.91
CA THR A 67 19.99 -7.52 -1.79
C THR A 67 20.23 -9.01 -2.05
N GLU A 68 19.84 -9.86 -1.10
CA GLU A 68 19.99 -11.31 -1.19
C GLU A 68 18.79 -12.02 -1.84
N ALA A 69 17.72 -11.26 -2.14
CA ALA A 69 16.51 -11.83 -2.74
C ALA A 69 16.77 -12.33 -4.15
N GLY A 70 16.51 -13.62 -4.36
CA GLY A 70 16.70 -14.28 -5.64
C GLY A 70 15.52 -14.10 -6.59
N TYR A 71 15.79 -14.17 -7.91
CA TYR A 71 14.76 -14.18 -8.94
C TYR A 71 13.88 -15.44 -8.87
N ASN A 72 12.62 -15.31 -9.28
CA ASN A 72 11.63 -16.40 -9.30
C ASN A 72 11.45 -17.10 -7.94
N ARG A 73 11.63 -16.34 -6.85
CA ARG A 73 11.59 -16.86 -5.49
C ARG A 73 10.95 -15.86 -4.55
N LEU A 74 10.09 -16.35 -3.66
CA LEU A 74 9.59 -15.58 -2.53
C LEU A 74 10.68 -15.54 -1.45
N SER A 75 11.05 -14.36 -0.99
CA SER A 75 12.04 -14.15 0.07
C SER A 75 11.39 -13.56 1.32
N VAL A 76 11.94 -13.84 2.49
CA VAL A 76 11.50 -13.27 3.77
C VAL A 76 12.71 -12.67 4.47
N VAL A 77 12.68 -11.36 4.70
CA VAL A 77 13.62 -10.63 5.56
C VAL A 77 13.12 -10.69 6.98
N ASN A 78 13.94 -11.21 7.91
CA ASN A 78 13.56 -11.26 9.32
C ASN A 78 13.62 -9.85 9.95
N CYS A 79 12.47 -9.38 10.42
CA CYS A 79 12.29 -8.04 11.03
C CYS A 79 11.77 -8.12 12.47
N THR A 80 11.72 -9.32 13.07
CA THR A 80 11.11 -9.51 14.38
C THR A 80 11.98 -10.41 15.26
N ASP A 81 11.87 -10.22 16.55
CA ASP A 81 12.47 -11.14 17.51
C ASP A 81 11.82 -12.53 17.41
N ASP A 82 12.60 -13.55 17.73
CA ASP A 82 12.23 -14.97 17.54
C ASP A 82 11.11 -15.50 18.46
N GLU A 83 10.65 -14.69 19.42
CA GLU A 83 9.71 -15.12 20.47
C GLU A 83 8.24 -14.77 20.18
N VAL A 84 7.94 -14.17 19.05
CA VAL A 84 6.56 -13.75 18.73
C VAL A 84 5.66 -14.96 18.53
N LYS A 85 4.57 -15.05 19.32
CA LYS A 85 3.56 -16.13 19.23
C LYS A 85 2.40 -15.69 18.35
N VAL A 86 1.90 -16.63 17.53
CA VAL A 86 0.69 -16.42 16.74
C VAL A 86 -0.52 -16.93 17.52
N GLU A 87 -1.49 -16.05 17.74
CA GLU A 87 -2.81 -16.38 18.27
C GLU A 87 -3.89 -15.81 17.35
N PHE A 88 -4.35 -16.62 16.41
CA PHE A 88 -5.31 -16.18 15.38
C PHE A 88 -6.49 -15.40 15.95
N SER A 89 -6.84 -14.30 15.30
CA SER A 89 -7.98 -13.43 15.63
C SER A 89 -7.92 -12.76 17.00
N LYS A 90 -6.78 -12.78 17.68
CA LYS A 90 -6.62 -12.09 18.96
C LYS A 90 -5.82 -10.80 18.79
N PRO A 91 -6.35 -9.66 19.26
CA PRO A 91 -5.55 -8.44 19.37
C PRO A 91 -4.39 -8.64 20.35
N ASP A 92 -3.17 -8.29 19.92
CA ASP A 92 -1.96 -8.44 20.73
C ASP A 92 -1.03 -7.25 20.46
N PRO A 93 -0.58 -6.50 21.49
CA PRO A 93 0.39 -5.43 21.34
C PRO A 93 1.71 -5.88 20.71
N GLU A 94 2.20 -7.08 21.00
CA GLU A 94 3.41 -7.63 20.40
C GLU A 94 3.22 -7.87 18.89
N ALA A 95 2.02 -8.27 18.46
CA ALA A 95 1.68 -8.35 17.03
C ALA A 95 1.70 -6.96 16.37
N GLY A 96 1.24 -5.93 17.07
CA GLY A 96 1.31 -4.54 16.62
C GLY A 96 2.75 -4.05 16.46
N LYS A 97 3.62 -4.32 17.44
CA LYS A 97 5.04 -4.00 17.41
C LYS A 97 5.76 -4.74 16.27
N ALA A 98 5.46 -6.01 16.07
CA ALA A 98 6.01 -6.79 14.95
C ALA A 98 5.57 -6.24 13.58
N ALA A 99 4.32 -5.76 13.46
CA ALA A 99 3.82 -5.12 12.25
C ALA A 99 4.54 -3.79 11.96
N LEU A 100 4.78 -2.98 12.99
CA LEU A 100 5.52 -1.73 12.87
C LEU A 100 6.98 -1.98 12.47
N GLY A 101 7.69 -2.89 13.13
CA GLY A 101 9.07 -3.22 12.79
C GLY A 101 9.24 -3.70 11.35
N ALA A 102 8.28 -4.47 10.84
CA ALA A 102 8.27 -4.89 9.44
C ALA A 102 8.06 -3.71 8.47
N LEU A 103 7.18 -2.76 8.83
CA LEU A 103 6.95 -1.55 8.03
C LEU A 103 8.17 -0.63 8.02
N GLU A 104 8.80 -0.41 9.16
CA GLU A 104 10.03 0.39 9.29
C GLU A 104 11.15 -0.19 8.44
N ARG A 105 11.39 -1.49 8.52
CA ARG A 105 12.43 -2.15 7.74
C ARG A 105 12.17 -2.03 6.23
N ALA A 106 10.93 -2.18 5.79
CA ALA A 106 10.57 -1.99 4.39
C ALA A 106 10.79 -0.54 3.92
N ILE A 107 10.48 0.45 4.78
CA ILE A 107 10.73 1.86 4.51
C ILE A 107 12.23 2.16 4.40
N GLU A 108 13.05 1.59 5.27
CA GLU A 108 14.51 1.74 5.22
C GLU A 108 15.07 1.23 3.90
N GLU A 109 14.75 -0.02 3.53
CA GLU A 109 15.25 -0.63 2.31
C GLU A 109 14.66 0.03 1.03
N TYR A 110 13.46 0.63 1.12
CA TYR A 110 12.93 1.48 0.04
C TYR A 110 13.77 2.76 -0.13
N ARG A 111 14.14 3.45 0.96
CA ARG A 111 15.00 4.64 0.92
C ARG A 111 16.38 4.34 0.33
N GLU A 112 16.90 3.16 0.60
CA GLU A 112 18.18 2.68 0.07
C GLU A 112 18.09 2.25 -1.41
N GLY A 113 16.88 2.23 -1.99
CA GLY A 113 16.64 1.78 -3.37
C GLY A 113 16.80 0.27 -3.55
N LEU A 114 16.68 -0.51 -2.48
CA LEU A 114 16.77 -1.96 -2.52
C LEU A 114 15.45 -2.63 -2.92
N ILE A 115 14.34 -1.91 -2.80
CA ILE A 115 13.01 -2.28 -3.31
C ILE A 115 12.40 -1.10 -4.06
N ASP A 116 11.55 -1.37 -5.03
CA ASP A 116 10.95 -0.38 -5.93
C ASP A 116 9.58 0.12 -5.42
N VAL A 117 8.88 -0.70 -4.64
CA VAL A 117 7.53 -0.43 -4.15
C VAL A 117 7.26 -1.16 -2.83
N ILE A 118 6.43 -0.53 -1.98
CA ILE A 118 5.95 -1.13 -0.74
C ILE A 118 4.48 -1.53 -0.90
N VAL A 119 4.18 -2.80 -0.59
CA VAL A 119 2.82 -3.34 -0.48
C VAL A 119 2.56 -3.69 0.99
N THR A 120 1.50 -3.16 1.57
CA THR A 120 1.21 -3.37 2.98
C THR A 120 0.11 -4.41 3.17
N ALA A 121 0.37 -5.45 3.98
CA ALA A 121 -0.66 -6.34 4.47
C ALA A 121 -1.48 -5.65 5.58
N PRO A 122 -2.73 -6.12 5.85
CA PRO A 122 -3.59 -5.50 6.84
C PRO A 122 -2.99 -5.46 8.25
N ILE A 123 -3.13 -4.33 8.93
CA ILE A 123 -2.76 -4.14 10.34
C ILE A 123 -3.99 -4.09 11.23
N ASN A 124 -3.81 -4.40 12.50
CA ASN A 124 -4.80 -4.07 13.52
C ASN A 124 -4.52 -2.64 14.03
N LYS A 125 -5.43 -1.72 13.72
CA LYS A 125 -5.27 -0.29 14.04
C LYS A 125 -5.24 0.03 15.53
N HIS A 126 -5.70 -0.87 16.40
CA HIS A 126 -5.64 -0.68 17.85
C HIS A 126 -4.31 -1.17 18.42
N THR A 127 -3.83 -2.33 17.97
CA THR A 127 -2.62 -2.93 18.53
C THR A 127 -1.33 -2.30 18.02
N ILE A 128 -1.33 -1.67 16.85
CA ILE A 128 -0.16 -0.98 16.29
C ILE A 128 0.08 0.40 16.91
N GLN A 129 -0.95 1.00 17.56
CA GLN A 129 -0.79 2.31 18.20
C GLN A 129 0.26 2.24 19.31
N SER A 130 1.22 3.16 19.24
CA SER A 130 2.32 3.29 20.18
C SER A 130 2.80 4.75 20.20
N GLU A 131 3.80 5.08 21.01
CA GLU A 131 4.46 6.38 20.95
C GLU A 131 5.12 6.64 19.59
N GLU A 132 5.59 5.58 18.92
CA GLU A 132 6.25 5.62 17.61
C GLU A 132 5.25 5.60 16.44
N PHE A 133 4.05 5.05 16.65
CA PHE A 133 3.00 4.97 15.64
C PHE A 133 1.69 5.58 16.15
N SER A 134 1.57 6.91 16.03
CA SER A 134 0.36 7.66 16.36
C SER A 134 -0.32 8.20 15.10
N PHE A 135 -0.68 7.29 14.19
CA PHE A 135 -1.25 7.60 12.87
C PHE A 135 -2.56 6.83 12.63
N PRO A 136 -3.48 7.37 11.82
CA PRO A 136 -4.72 6.67 11.45
C PRO A 136 -4.51 5.38 10.68
N GLY A 137 -3.39 5.26 9.96
CA GLY A 137 -3.05 4.09 9.16
C GLY A 137 -1.71 4.19 8.43
N HIS A 138 -1.48 3.26 7.51
CA HIS A 138 -0.24 3.19 6.72
C HIS A 138 0.01 4.45 5.88
N THR A 139 -1.03 5.03 5.27
CA THR A 139 -0.89 6.14 4.33
C THR A 139 -0.24 7.34 4.98
N GLU A 140 -0.76 7.76 6.12
CA GLU A 140 -0.27 8.91 6.87
C GLU A 140 1.13 8.65 7.44
N TYR A 141 1.37 7.42 7.89
CA TYR A 141 2.69 7.03 8.40
C TYR A 141 3.75 7.03 7.28
N ILE A 142 3.44 6.44 6.12
CA ILE A 142 4.36 6.41 4.98
C ILE A 142 4.58 7.82 4.42
N GLU A 143 3.54 8.67 4.38
CA GLU A 143 3.68 10.09 3.99
C GLU A 143 4.67 10.82 4.90
N GLU A 144 4.55 10.65 6.22
CA GLU A 144 5.47 11.27 7.17
C GLU A 144 6.91 10.76 6.99
N ARG A 145 7.06 9.45 6.78
CA ARG A 145 8.39 8.81 6.71
C ARG A 145 9.09 9.00 5.36
N LEU A 146 8.37 9.03 4.25
CA LEU A 146 8.93 9.06 2.89
C LEU A 146 8.61 10.33 2.11
N GLY A 147 7.63 11.11 2.53
CA GLY A 147 7.11 12.24 1.75
C GLY A 147 8.10 13.40 1.58
N ASN A 148 9.04 13.60 2.51
CA ASN A 148 9.99 14.73 2.48
C ASN A 148 9.31 16.10 2.24
N GLY A 149 8.06 16.25 2.74
CA GLY A 149 7.23 17.43 2.51
C GLY A 149 6.23 17.30 1.34
N ASP A 150 6.37 16.30 0.49
CA ASP A 150 5.35 15.95 -0.52
C ASP A 150 4.13 15.29 0.13
N LYS A 151 2.95 15.49 -0.49
CA LYS A 151 1.68 14.95 -0.03
C LYS A 151 1.30 13.69 -0.77
N SER A 152 0.73 12.73 -0.05
CA SER A 152 0.16 11.51 -0.62
C SER A 152 -1.12 11.81 -1.40
N LEU A 153 -1.42 10.95 -2.35
CA LEU A 153 -2.67 10.94 -3.11
C LEU A 153 -3.24 9.53 -3.14
N MET A 154 -4.45 9.37 -2.62
CA MET A 154 -5.14 8.10 -2.73
C MET A 154 -5.72 7.94 -4.14
N ILE A 155 -5.33 6.86 -4.81
CA ILE A 155 -5.81 6.50 -6.13
C ILE A 155 -6.45 5.12 -6.04
N LEU A 156 -7.73 5.04 -6.41
CA LEU A 156 -8.44 3.78 -6.60
C LEU A 156 -8.34 3.41 -8.07
N MET A 157 -7.97 2.17 -8.36
CA MET A 157 -7.81 1.74 -9.74
C MET A 157 -8.38 0.36 -10.01
N LYS A 158 -8.93 0.21 -11.22
CA LYS A 158 -9.34 -1.08 -11.77
C LYS A 158 -9.10 -1.05 -13.29
N ASN A 159 -8.21 -1.89 -13.77
CA ASN A 159 -7.73 -1.87 -15.15
C ASN A 159 -7.22 -0.45 -15.52
N ASP A 160 -7.78 0.15 -16.57
CA ASP A 160 -7.43 1.50 -17.02
C ASP A 160 -8.22 2.62 -16.34
N PHE A 161 -9.17 2.29 -15.48
CA PHE A 161 -9.96 3.27 -14.74
C PHE A 161 -9.25 3.66 -13.45
N ARG A 162 -8.97 4.95 -13.27
CA ARG A 162 -8.27 5.51 -12.10
C ARG A 162 -9.07 6.66 -11.52
N VAL A 163 -9.31 6.64 -10.22
CA VAL A 163 -10.01 7.70 -9.48
C VAL A 163 -9.10 8.20 -8.37
N ALA A 164 -8.70 9.46 -8.45
CA ALA A 164 -7.95 10.13 -7.40
C ALA A 164 -8.91 10.89 -6.47
N LEU A 165 -8.66 10.82 -5.17
CA LEU A 165 -9.51 11.45 -4.15
C LEU A 165 -8.90 12.76 -3.70
N VAL A 166 -9.71 13.84 -3.69
CA VAL A 166 -9.28 15.14 -3.17
C VAL A 166 -9.19 15.12 -1.65
N THR A 167 -10.13 14.44 -1.00
CA THR A 167 -10.19 14.27 0.46
C THR A 167 -10.47 12.82 0.82
N THR A 168 -9.95 12.37 1.98
CA THR A 168 -10.16 11.04 2.56
C THR A 168 -10.40 11.18 4.06
N HIS A 169 -11.22 10.29 4.64
CA HIS A 169 -11.39 10.15 6.09
C HIS A 169 -11.77 11.42 6.87
N ILE A 170 -12.48 12.37 6.23
CA ILE A 170 -13.00 13.56 6.90
C ILE A 170 -14.52 13.45 7.11
N PRO A 171 -15.08 14.04 8.18
CA PRO A 171 -16.52 14.13 8.38
C PRO A 171 -17.21 14.86 7.23
N VAL A 172 -18.42 14.44 6.85
CA VAL A 172 -19.19 15.05 5.75
C VAL A 172 -19.38 16.56 5.95
N ARG A 173 -19.59 17.02 7.19
CA ARG A 173 -19.74 18.45 7.53
C ARG A 173 -18.50 19.30 7.20
N GLU A 174 -17.33 18.68 7.10
CA GLU A 174 -16.05 19.36 6.86
C GLU A 174 -15.68 19.43 5.37
N ILE A 175 -16.39 18.69 4.51
CA ILE A 175 -16.09 18.64 3.06
C ILE A 175 -16.10 20.05 2.45
N ALA A 176 -17.14 20.84 2.73
CA ALA A 176 -17.30 22.16 2.12
C ALA A 176 -16.21 23.17 2.53
N THR A 177 -15.65 23.02 3.71
CA THR A 177 -14.58 23.90 4.23
C THR A 177 -13.19 23.39 3.85
N THR A 178 -13.04 22.09 3.66
CA THR A 178 -11.75 21.45 3.31
C THR A 178 -11.44 21.55 1.81
N ILE A 179 -12.46 21.42 0.95
CA ILE A 179 -12.23 21.47 -0.50
C ILE A 179 -12.07 22.93 -0.93
N THR A 180 -10.82 23.31 -1.20
CA THR A 180 -10.45 24.60 -1.75
C THR A 180 -9.90 24.46 -3.17
N LYS A 181 -9.81 25.57 -3.88
CA LYS A 181 -9.19 25.60 -5.21
C LYS A 181 -7.73 25.13 -5.15
N GLU A 182 -7.01 25.56 -4.15
CA GLU A 182 -5.59 25.27 -3.93
C GLU A 182 -5.39 23.76 -3.68
N LEU A 183 -6.24 23.15 -2.84
CA LEU A 183 -6.19 21.71 -2.58
C LEU A 183 -6.48 20.91 -3.86
N ILE A 184 -7.50 21.31 -4.63
CA ILE A 184 -7.80 20.63 -5.91
C ILE A 184 -6.62 20.73 -6.87
N GLN A 185 -6.01 21.92 -6.99
CA GLN A 185 -4.84 22.12 -7.85
C GLN A 185 -3.65 21.27 -7.41
N GLU A 186 -3.35 21.22 -6.11
CA GLU A 186 -2.30 20.37 -5.54
C GLU A 186 -2.53 18.90 -5.92
N LYS A 187 -3.73 18.37 -5.64
CA LYS A 187 -4.06 16.96 -5.94
C LYS A 187 -4.02 16.65 -7.44
N LEU A 188 -4.46 17.59 -8.28
CA LEU A 188 -4.36 17.45 -9.73
C LEU A 188 -2.89 17.42 -10.23
N MET A 189 -2.02 18.23 -9.66
CA MET A 189 -0.60 18.23 -10.01
C MET A 189 0.07 16.92 -9.62
N ILE A 190 -0.19 16.42 -8.40
CA ILE A 190 0.30 15.11 -7.95
C ILE A 190 -0.21 14.00 -8.89
N PHE A 191 -1.52 14.00 -9.18
CA PHE A 191 -2.12 12.97 -10.03
C PHE A 191 -1.56 13.01 -11.47
N HIS A 192 -1.42 14.20 -12.04
CA HIS A 192 -0.84 14.36 -13.36
C HIS A 192 0.61 13.85 -13.45
N ARG A 193 1.43 14.15 -12.42
CA ARG A 193 2.81 13.66 -12.31
C ARG A 193 2.83 12.13 -12.22
N CYS A 194 2.01 11.55 -11.35
CA CYS A 194 1.89 10.11 -11.15
C CYS A 194 1.44 9.40 -12.45
N LEU A 195 0.43 9.93 -13.16
CA LEU A 195 -0.03 9.35 -14.42
C LEU A 195 1.10 9.29 -15.47
N LYS A 196 1.99 10.28 -15.48
CA LYS A 196 3.12 10.30 -16.42
C LYS A 196 4.29 9.42 -15.99
N GLN A 197 4.68 9.49 -14.72
CA GLN A 197 5.90 8.85 -14.21
C GLN A 197 5.65 7.38 -13.83
N ASP A 198 4.56 7.11 -13.09
CA ASP A 198 4.30 5.79 -12.53
C ASP A 198 3.45 4.93 -13.48
N PHE A 199 2.51 5.55 -14.20
CA PHE A 199 1.66 4.84 -15.15
C PHE A 199 2.09 4.95 -16.61
N GLY A 200 3.14 5.71 -16.93
CA GLY A 200 3.68 5.84 -18.28
C GLY A 200 2.75 6.52 -19.31
N ILE A 201 1.75 7.29 -18.85
CA ILE A 201 0.78 7.94 -19.74
C ILE A 201 1.33 9.28 -20.20
N GLY A 202 1.81 9.36 -21.44
CA GLY A 202 2.50 10.55 -21.96
C GLY A 202 1.64 11.82 -22.01
N ALA A 203 0.35 11.70 -22.32
CA ALA A 203 -0.60 12.81 -22.39
C ALA A 203 -1.88 12.49 -21.59
N PRO A 204 -1.84 12.54 -20.25
CA PRO A 204 -2.98 12.18 -19.42
C PRO A 204 -4.11 13.19 -19.53
N ARG A 205 -5.34 12.71 -19.69
CA ARG A 205 -6.58 13.48 -19.64
C ARG A 205 -7.28 13.23 -18.32
N ILE A 206 -7.49 14.28 -17.52
CA ILE A 206 -8.09 14.20 -16.20
C ILE A 206 -9.44 14.91 -16.24
N ALA A 207 -10.51 14.18 -15.90
CA ALA A 207 -11.82 14.75 -15.64
C ALA A 207 -11.97 15.07 -14.16
N VAL A 208 -12.47 16.26 -13.85
CA VAL A 208 -12.79 16.66 -12.47
C VAL A 208 -14.29 16.64 -12.30
N LEU A 209 -14.76 15.79 -11.38
CA LEU A 209 -16.18 15.68 -11.07
C LEU A 209 -16.61 16.79 -10.12
N SER A 210 -17.79 17.34 -10.35
CA SER A 210 -18.41 18.31 -9.44
C SER A 210 -18.86 17.63 -8.16
N LEU A 211 -18.59 18.24 -7.02
CA LEU A 211 -19.04 17.75 -5.72
C LEU A 211 -20.56 17.82 -5.58
N ASN A 212 -21.13 18.93 -6.00
CA ASN A 212 -22.57 19.19 -5.91
C ASN A 212 -23.01 20.05 -7.10
N PRO A 213 -23.37 19.43 -8.25
CA PRO A 213 -23.84 20.19 -9.40
C PRO A 213 -25.13 20.92 -9.08
N PRO A 214 -25.32 22.18 -9.53
CA PRO A 214 -26.57 22.90 -9.37
C PRO A 214 -27.75 22.10 -9.94
N VAL A 215 -28.92 22.19 -9.31
CA VAL A 215 -30.14 21.46 -9.73
C VAL A 215 -30.51 21.75 -11.19
N SER A 216 -30.17 22.94 -11.70
CA SER A 216 -30.37 23.32 -13.11
C SER A 216 -29.62 22.42 -14.11
N TYR A 217 -28.47 21.84 -13.73
CA TYR A 217 -27.72 20.91 -14.57
C TYR A 217 -28.35 19.51 -14.59
N THR A 218 -29.06 19.12 -13.52
CA THR A 218 -29.69 17.79 -13.45
C THR A 218 -31.05 17.74 -14.14
N HIS A 219 -31.74 18.86 -14.30
CA HIS A 219 -33.11 18.88 -14.81
C HIS A 219 -33.33 19.61 -16.12
N LEU A 220 -32.49 20.58 -16.48
CA LEU A 220 -32.81 21.45 -17.62
C LEU A 220 -31.70 21.62 -18.67
N ARG A 221 -30.47 21.13 -18.47
CA ARG A 221 -29.35 21.53 -19.30
C ARG A 221 -28.42 20.43 -19.82
N ALA A 222 -28.86 19.19 -19.76
CA ALA A 222 -28.14 18.13 -20.49
C ALA A 222 -28.06 18.42 -22.01
N HIS A 223 -28.94 19.28 -22.52
CA HIS A 223 -29.00 19.67 -23.93
C HIS A 223 -28.23 20.93 -24.29
N GLU A 224 -27.89 21.79 -23.34
CA GLU A 224 -27.20 23.06 -23.62
C GLU A 224 -25.67 22.94 -23.63
N THR A 225 -25.11 21.89 -23.06
CA THR A 225 -23.66 21.64 -23.02
C THR A 225 -23.10 21.04 -24.30
N THR A 226 -23.97 20.69 -25.26
CA THR A 226 -23.57 20.14 -26.57
C THR A 226 -23.43 21.15 -27.68
N LEU A 227 -23.63 22.44 -27.41
CA LEU A 227 -23.68 23.49 -28.43
C LEU A 227 -22.54 24.54 -28.34
N HIS A 228 -21.50 24.28 -27.57
CA HIS A 228 -20.35 25.20 -27.55
C HIS A 228 -19.03 24.45 -27.57
#